data_05e8f5f8841fbd2794ec9cbe41d09a01
#
_entry.id   05e8f5f8841fbd2794ec9cbe41d09a01
#
_cell.length_a   1.000
_cell.length_b   1.000
_cell.length_c   1.000
_cell.angle_alpha   90.00
_cell.angle_beta   90.00
_cell.angle_gamma   90.00
#
_symmetry.space_group_name_H-M   'P 1'
#
loop_
_entity.id
_entity.type
_entity.pdbx_description
1 polymer ?
#
loop_
_entity_poly.entity_id
_entity_poly.type
_entity_poly.pdbx_seq_one_letter_code
_entity_poly.pdbx_strand_id
1 'polypeptide(L)'
;MRKIKTITYLFFVILLLSGCETTQSVRLNLEENLLSPETRLMTDNGPVIGFIDQLGVKKWLGIPFAEPPISELRWRAPIKINNWKTLKEVNSFSPPCTQFQSSLTADGLVKPGDIIGNEDCLYLNVYAPSSSKNKLENNNELLPVMVWIHGGGNTTGMPSEYNPEIFVKTENIIFVSMSYRLGFFGWLSHPLIREQSGLNASSNFGLLDQIMAVQWVKNNIQFFGGNPNNITIFGESAGGQDVIALYTSPIAKGLFERAISQSGGTSVT
;
A
#
# COMPACT_ATOMS: atom_id res chain seq x y z
N MET A 1 29.10 -35.37 66.65
CA MET A 1 28.15 -34.39 66.18
C MET A 1 28.82 -33.31 65.33
N ARG A 2 29.28 -33.61 64.11
CA ARG A 2 29.88 -32.66 63.20
C ARG A 2 29.97 -33.27 61.79
N LYS A 3 28.82 -33.49 61.10
CA LYS A 3 28.85 -33.91 59.67
C LYS A 3 27.54 -33.62 58.88
N ILE A 4 26.69 -32.65 59.31
CA ILE A 4 25.40 -32.38 58.62
C ILE A 4 25.29 -30.91 58.13
N LYS A 5 26.37 -30.13 58.10
CA LYS A 5 26.27 -28.73 57.69
C LYS A 5 26.85 -28.42 56.28
N THR A 6 27.45 -29.41 55.59
CA THR A 6 28.18 -29.14 54.33
C THR A 6 27.41 -29.56 53.05
N ILE A 7 26.27 -30.24 53.19
CA ILE A 7 25.51 -30.74 52.04
C ILE A 7 24.40 -29.76 51.60
N THR A 8 23.95 -28.89 52.50
CA THR A 8 22.83 -27.97 52.23
C THR A 8 23.26 -26.74 51.42
N TYR A 9 24.51 -26.39 51.35
CA TYR A 9 25.01 -25.25 50.57
C TYR A 9 25.30 -25.59 49.10
N LEU A 10 25.51 -26.86 48.77
CA LEU A 10 25.81 -27.27 47.40
C LEU A 10 24.52 -27.39 46.54
N PHE A 11 23.38 -27.59 47.16
CA PHE A 11 22.08 -27.65 46.43
C PHE A 11 21.50 -26.28 46.12
N PHE A 12 21.90 -25.23 46.86
CA PHE A 12 21.37 -23.86 46.62
C PHE A 12 22.16 -23.11 45.53
N VAL A 13 23.40 -23.53 45.23
CA VAL A 13 24.20 -22.92 44.18
C VAL A 13 23.87 -23.50 42.78
N ILE A 14 23.36 -24.73 42.72
CA ILE A 14 22.96 -25.37 41.47
C ILE A 14 21.57 -24.89 40.99
N LEU A 15 20.74 -24.40 41.86
CA LEU A 15 19.40 -23.84 41.47
C LEU A 15 19.44 -22.39 41.00
N LEU A 16 20.56 -21.69 41.15
CA LEU A 16 20.76 -20.33 40.67
C LEU A 16 21.44 -20.25 39.29
N LEU A 17 21.91 -21.39 38.75
CA LEU A 17 22.52 -21.42 37.42
C LEU A 17 21.61 -22.00 36.32
N SER A 18 20.43 -22.51 36.67
CA SER A 18 19.46 -23.01 35.69
C SER A 18 18.32 -22.02 35.35
N GLY A 19 18.43 -20.80 35.86
CA GLY A 19 17.43 -19.73 35.61
C GLY A 19 17.85 -18.70 34.55
N CYS A 20 18.92 -18.94 33.78
CA CYS A 20 19.47 -17.95 32.85
C CYS A 20 19.56 -18.43 31.39
N GLU A 21 18.70 -19.38 30.99
CA GLU A 21 18.70 -19.88 29.59
C GLU A 21 17.32 -19.92 28.95
N THR A 22 16.42 -19.02 29.27
CA THR A 22 15.17 -18.87 28.50
C THR A 22 14.72 -17.42 28.34
N THR A 23 15.63 -16.49 28.28
CA THR A 23 15.45 -15.23 27.58
C THR A 23 16.28 -15.26 26.30
N GLN A 24 16.12 -16.30 25.50
CA GLN A 24 16.29 -16.15 24.09
C GLN A 24 15.18 -15.21 23.65
N SER A 25 15.56 -13.91 23.64
CA SER A 25 14.85 -12.85 22.95
C SER A 25 14.13 -13.45 21.75
N VAL A 26 12.80 -13.33 21.73
CA VAL A 26 12.08 -13.22 20.47
C VAL A 26 12.68 -11.97 19.80
N ARG A 27 13.79 -12.14 19.13
CA ARG A 27 14.19 -11.27 18.04
C ARG A 27 13.04 -11.44 17.08
N LEU A 28 12.10 -10.48 17.11
CA LEU A 28 11.38 -10.13 15.93
C LEU A 28 12.44 -10.04 14.85
N ASN A 29 12.53 -11.05 14.02
CA ASN A 29 13.21 -10.97 12.75
C ASN A 29 12.43 -9.91 11.97
N LEU A 30 12.78 -8.65 12.18
CA LEU A 30 12.66 -7.64 11.17
C LEU A 30 13.63 -8.12 10.08
N GLU A 31 13.20 -9.10 9.27
CA GLU A 31 13.85 -9.40 8.02
C GLU A 31 13.74 -8.09 7.23
N GLU A 32 14.82 -7.33 7.21
CA GLU A 32 14.96 -6.23 6.28
C GLU A 32 14.62 -6.80 4.91
N ASN A 33 13.64 -6.21 4.23
CA ASN A 33 13.28 -6.57 2.86
C ASN A 33 14.49 -6.30 1.96
N LEU A 34 15.36 -7.29 1.84
CA LEU A 34 16.59 -7.18 1.07
C LEU A 34 16.27 -6.97 -0.40
N LEU A 35 16.83 -5.91 -0.96
CA LEU A 35 16.64 -5.56 -2.36
C LEU A 35 17.09 -6.71 -3.27
N SER A 36 16.26 -7.02 -4.27
CA SER A 36 16.53 -8.07 -5.25
C SER A 36 16.88 -7.46 -6.60
N PRO A 37 18.10 -7.64 -7.13
CA PRO A 37 18.53 -7.03 -8.40
C PRO A 37 17.59 -7.31 -9.57
N GLU A 38 16.95 -8.47 -9.60
CA GLU A 38 15.98 -8.87 -10.62
C GLU A 38 14.64 -8.12 -10.54
N THR A 39 14.41 -7.32 -9.49
CA THR A 39 13.27 -6.41 -9.36
C THR A 39 13.59 -5.00 -9.84
N ARG A 40 14.83 -4.75 -10.27
CA ARG A 40 15.22 -3.45 -10.80
C ARG A 40 14.57 -3.22 -12.16
N LEU A 41 13.85 -2.10 -12.28
CA LEU A 41 13.21 -1.72 -13.54
C LEU A 41 13.17 -0.19 -13.69
N MET A 42 12.82 0.25 -14.89
CA MET A 42 12.65 1.66 -15.24
C MET A 42 11.18 1.95 -15.42
N THR A 43 10.64 2.88 -14.64
CA THR A 43 9.31 3.46 -14.84
C THR A 43 9.41 4.71 -15.70
N ASP A 44 8.27 5.25 -16.17
CA ASP A 44 8.24 6.55 -16.86
C ASP A 44 8.80 7.70 -16.02
N ASN A 45 8.79 7.54 -14.69
CA ASN A 45 9.25 8.56 -13.76
C ASN A 45 10.72 8.37 -13.33
N GLY A 46 11.26 7.15 -13.42
CA GLY A 46 12.64 6.87 -13.07
C GLY A 46 12.88 5.43 -12.59
N PRO A 47 14.13 5.06 -12.27
CA PRO A 47 14.48 3.73 -11.87
C PRO A 47 14.00 3.41 -10.45
N VAL A 48 13.49 2.17 -10.26
CA VAL A 48 13.10 1.61 -8.98
C VAL A 48 13.69 0.22 -8.78
N ILE A 49 13.85 -0.18 -7.51
CA ILE A 49 14.22 -1.54 -7.12
C ILE A 49 13.39 -1.96 -5.90
N GLY A 50 12.81 -3.14 -5.98
CA GLY A 50 12.04 -3.76 -4.91
C GLY A 50 12.74 -5.00 -4.35
N PHE A 51 11.95 -5.95 -3.88
CA PHE A 51 12.44 -7.21 -3.30
C PHE A 51 11.52 -8.39 -3.67
N ILE A 52 11.97 -9.59 -3.34
CA ILE A 52 11.18 -10.82 -3.46
C ILE A 52 10.98 -11.37 -2.06
N ASP A 53 9.72 -11.66 -1.71
CA ASP A 53 9.39 -12.23 -0.41
C ASP A 53 9.61 -13.75 -0.37
N GLN A 54 9.39 -14.34 0.81
CA GLN A 54 9.55 -15.78 1.04
C GLN A 54 8.58 -16.65 0.22
N LEU A 55 7.45 -16.08 -0.23
CA LEU A 55 6.49 -16.76 -1.09
C LEU A 55 6.88 -16.71 -2.57
N GLY A 56 7.96 -16.00 -2.89
CA GLY A 56 8.42 -15.77 -4.25
C GLY A 56 7.56 -14.73 -4.99
N VAL A 57 7.03 -13.73 -4.30
CA VAL A 57 6.30 -12.62 -4.90
C VAL A 57 7.25 -11.42 -4.97
N LYS A 58 7.35 -10.83 -6.15
CA LYS A 58 8.07 -9.56 -6.36
C LYS A 58 7.22 -8.43 -5.82
N LYS A 59 7.83 -7.56 -5.02
CA LYS A 59 7.18 -6.43 -4.37
C LYS A 59 7.93 -5.15 -4.62
N TRP A 60 7.18 -4.10 -4.92
CA TRP A 60 7.63 -2.72 -4.98
C TRP A 60 6.67 -1.89 -4.13
N LEU A 61 7.10 -1.53 -2.93
CA LEU A 61 6.28 -0.86 -1.92
C LEU A 61 6.68 0.61 -1.78
N GLY A 62 5.68 1.51 -1.77
CA GLY A 62 5.92 2.93 -1.60
C GLY A 62 6.42 3.64 -2.86
N ILE A 63 5.88 3.32 -4.04
CA ILE A 63 6.18 4.05 -5.27
C ILE A 63 5.36 5.35 -5.29
N PRO A 64 5.97 6.53 -5.36
CA PRO A 64 5.22 7.78 -5.45
C PRO A 64 4.58 7.93 -6.83
N PHE A 65 3.28 8.24 -6.88
CA PHE A 65 2.55 8.48 -8.13
C PHE A 65 2.19 9.94 -8.37
N ALA A 66 2.27 10.77 -7.31
CA ALA A 66 1.98 12.20 -7.36
C ALA A 66 2.96 12.96 -6.48
N GLU A 67 3.07 14.28 -6.69
CA GLU A 67 3.78 15.17 -5.77
C GLU A 67 3.10 15.16 -4.40
N PRO A 68 3.86 15.26 -3.30
CA PRO A 68 3.30 15.33 -1.96
C PRO A 68 2.29 16.49 -1.82
N PRO A 69 1.03 16.23 -1.42
CA PRO A 69 -0.02 17.24 -1.33
C PRO A 69 0.08 18.07 -0.03
N ILE A 70 1.26 18.63 0.22
CA ILE A 70 1.61 19.42 1.42
C ILE A 70 1.63 20.92 1.12
N SER A 71 1.57 21.74 2.15
CA SER A 71 1.70 23.20 2.06
C SER A 71 0.76 23.81 1.02
N GLU A 72 1.29 24.41 -0.04
CA GLU A 72 0.53 25.05 -1.12
C GLU A 72 -0.26 24.05 -2.00
N LEU A 73 0.09 22.76 -1.95
CA LEU A 73 -0.60 21.69 -2.66
C LEU A 73 -1.72 21.04 -1.83
N ARG A 74 -1.86 21.39 -0.55
CA ARG A 74 -2.99 20.94 0.28
C ARG A 74 -4.30 21.49 -0.30
N TRP A 75 -5.32 20.62 -0.38
CA TRP A 75 -6.61 20.94 -1.00
C TRP A 75 -6.49 21.45 -2.45
N ARG A 76 -5.58 20.84 -3.19
CA ARG A 76 -5.43 20.98 -4.64
C ARG A 76 -5.59 19.64 -5.32
N ALA A 77 -5.92 19.67 -6.60
CA ALA A 77 -5.84 18.46 -7.44
C ALA A 77 -4.41 17.91 -7.38
N PRO A 78 -4.23 16.58 -7.38
CA PRO A 78 -2.89 16.00 -7.37
C PRO A 78 -2.10 16.43 -8.60
N ILE A 79 -0.80 16.59 -8.43
CA ILE A 79 0.13 16.96 -9.50
C ILE A 79 0.99 15.72 -9.81
N LYS A 80 1.21 15.48 -11.10
CA LYS A 80 2.09 14.39 -11.55
C LYS A 80 3.46 14.52 -10.90
N ILE A 81 3.98 13.40 -10.37
CA ILE A 81 5.31 13.35 -9.77
C ILE A 81 6.40 13.73 -10.77
N ASN A 82 7.38 14.47 -10.32
CA ASN A 82 8.56 14.79 -11.12
C ASN A 82 9.42 13.56 -11.36
N ASN A 83 10.07 13.51 -12.53
CA ASN A 83 10.97 12.43 -12.86
C ASN A 83 12.23 12.46 -12.00
N TRP A 84 12.72 11.30 -11.62
CA TRP A 84 13.96 11.13 -10.85
C TRP A 84 15.01 10.33 -11.63
N LYS A 85 16.28 10.57 -11.32
CA LYS A 85 17.41 9.88 -11.97
C LYS A 85 18.05 8.84 -11.05
N THR A 86 17.96 9.04 -9.74
CA THR A 86 18.53 8.17 -8.72
C THR A 86 17.65 6.94 -8.52
N LEU A 87 18.26 5.77 -8.42
CA LEU A 87 17.53 4.54 -8.10
C LEU A 87 16.78 4.69 -6.78
N LYS A 88 15.45 4.51 -6.80
CA LYS A 88 14.62 4.48 -5.59
C LYS A 88 14.47 3.06 -5.08
N GLU A 89 14.77 2.87 -3.82
CA GLU A 89 14.49 1.64 -3.09
C GLU A 89 13.05 1.67 -2.62
N VAL A 90 12.23 0.76 -3.14
CA VAL A 90 10.80 0.69 -2.88
C VAL A 90 10.48 -0.64 -2.20
N ASN A 91 10.98 -0.79 -0.97
CA ASN A 91 10.95 -2.02 -0.18
C ASN A 91 10.17 -1.90 1.14
N SER A 92 9.50 -0.77 1.36
CA SER A 92 8.67 -0.54 2.54
C SER A 92 7.42 0.28 2.18
N PHE A 93 6.33 0.05 2.91
CA PHE A 93 5.15 0.88 2.77
C PHE A 93 5.46 2.34 3.12
N SER A 94 4.84 3.26 2.40
CA SER A 94 4.75 4.65 2.83
C SER A 94 3.89 4.78 4.09
N PRO A 95 4.04 5.86 4.87
CA PRO A 95 3.05 6.20 5.88
C PRO A 95 1.64 6.27 5.27
N PRO A 96 0.59 5.85 6.00
CA PRO A 96 -0.78 6.07 5.55
C PRO A 96 -1.09 7.56 5.41
N CYS A 97 -2.13 7.92 4.70
CA CYS A 97 -2.61 9.29 4.69
C CYS A 97 -3.12 9.69 6.07
N THR A 98 -2.94 10.97 6.43
CA THR A 98 -3.33 11.51 7.74
C THR A 98 -4.77 11.15 8.09
N GLN A 99 -4.96 10.49 9.22
CA GLN A 99 -6.23 9.98 9.69
C GLN A 99 -6.24 9.78 11.22
N PHE A 100 -7.42 9.57 11.79
CA PHE A 100 -7.51 9.06 13.14
C PHE A 100 -7.34 7.54 13.14
N GLN A 101 -6.58 7.04 14.11
CA GLN A 101 -6.45 5.60 14.31
C GLN A 101 -7.82 4.98 14.57
N SER A 102 -8.18 4.02 13.76
CA SER A 102 -9.41 3.24 13.92
C SER A 102 -9.10 1.82 14.40
N SER A 103 -10.13 1.10 14.84
CA SER A 103 -9.98 -0.34 15.15
C SER A 103 -9.66 -1.18 13.93
N LEU A 104 -9.92 -0.67 12.73
CA LEU A 104 -9.62 -1.36 11.45
C LEU A 104 -8.13 -1.25 11.07
N THR A 105 -7.45 -0.19 11.54
CA THR A 105 -6.04 0.08 11.23
C THR A 105 -5.14 -0.14 12.45
N ALA A 106 -5.69 -0.66 13.57
CA ALA A 106 -4.95 -0.83 14.81
C ALA A 106 -3.95 -1.97 14.71
N ASP A 107 -2.67 -1.64 14.77
CA ASP A 107 -1.56 -2.59 14.94
C ASP A 107 -1.29 -2.95 16.42
N GLY A 108 -2.12 -2.45 17.33
CA GLY A 108 -1.99 -2.64 18.78
C GLY A 108 -1.00 -1.69 19.46
N LEU A 109 -0.25 -0.89 18.73
CA LEU A 109 0.76 0.05 19.27
C LEU A 109 0.18 1.46 19.49
N VAL A 110 -0.85 1.82 18.71
CA VAL A 110 -1.48 3.15 18.73
C VAL A 110 -2.95 3.00 19.18
N LYS A 111 -3.43 3.95 19.97
CA LYS A 111 -4.80 3.90 20.49
C LYS A 111 -5.80 4.45 19.49
N PRO A 112 -7.03 3.90 19.43
CA PRO A 112 -8.10 4.51 18.65
C PRO A 112 -8.30 5.98 19.04
N GLY A 113 -8.37 6.85 18.01
CA GLY A 113 -8.52 8.30 18.18
C GLY A 113 -7.21 9.09 18.13
N ASP A 114 -6.05 8.45 18.23
CA ASP A 114 -4.77 9.12 17.96
C ASP A 114 -4.66 9.46 16.46
N ILE A 115 -3.91 10.51 16.15
CA ILE A 115 -3.63 10.89 14.75
C ILE A 115 -2.42 10.11 14.27
N ILE A 116 -2.58 9.46 13.13
CA ILE A 116 -1.52 8.70 12.44
C ILE A 116 -1.35 9.18 11.00
N GLY A 117 -0.23 8.76 10.39
CA GLY A 117 0.04 9.01 8.97
C GLY A 117 0.70 10.35 8.69
N ASN A 118 0.72 10.68 7.41
CA ASN A 118 1.37 11.88 6.89
C ASN A 118 0.55 12.45 5.72
N GLU A 119 0.65 13.74 5.45
CA GLU A 119 0.08 14.32 4.23
C GLU A 119 0.89 13.90 2.98
N ASP A 120 2.19 13.67 3.10
CA ASP A 120 3.00 13.01 2.06
C ASP A 120 2.70 11.51 2.06
N CYS A 121 1.64 11.13 1.36
CA CYS A 121 1.08 9.78 1.38
C CYS A 121 0.63 9.24 0.01
N LEU A 122 0.84 9.98 -1.08
CA LEU A 122 0.36 9.57 -2.41
C LEU A 122 1.30 8.56 -3.06
N TYR A 123 1.23 7.34 -2.55
CA TYR A 123 2.07 6.21 -2.95
C TYR A 123 1.21 4.99 -3.30
N LEU A 124 1.78 4.12 -4.14
CA LEU A 124 1.19 2.83 -4.48
C LEU A 124 2.19 1.69 -4.29
N ASN A 125 1.66 0.48 -4.26
CA ASN A 125 2.42 -0.75 -4.12
C ASN A 125 2.08 -1.68 -5.28
N VAL A 126 3.09 -2.37 -5.83
CA VAL A 126 2.91 -3.34 -6.91
C VAL A 126 3.41 -4.70 -6.45
N TYR A 127 2.62 -5.73 -6.72
CA TYR A 127 2.93 -7.13 -6.44
C TYR A 127 2.83 -7.93 -7.72
N ALA A 128 3.84 -8.74 -8.00
CA ALA A 128 3.90 -9.57 -9.19
C ALA A 128 4.42 -10.98 -8.85
N PRO A 129 3.96 -12.05 -9.53
CA PRO A 129 4.52 -13.38 -9.34
C PRO A 129 5.96 -13.43 -9.84
N SER A 130 6.86 -14.17 -9.16
CA SER A 130 8.29 -14.28 -9.57
C SER A 130 8.46 -15.02 -10.88
N SER A 131 7.64 -16.02 -11.11
CA SER A 131 7.58 -16.76 -12.36
C SER A 131 6.16 -16.75 -12.85
N SER A 132 5.90 -16.14 -13.99
CA SER A 132 4.72 -16.58 -14.74
C SER A 132 4.96 -18.03 -15.12
N LYS A 133 4.05 -18.94 -14.75
CA LYS A 133 4.08 -20.34 -15.18
C LYS A 133 4.21 -20.46 -16.72
N ASN A 134 3.96 -19.37 -17.42
CA ASN A 134 3.94 -19.25 -18.88
C ASN A 134 5.27 -18.82 -19.52
N LYS A 135 6.34 -18.60 -18.74
CA LYS A 135 7.65 -18.28 -19.35
C LYS A 135 8.26 -19.43 -20.14
N LEU A 136 7.73 -20.65 -20.01
CA LEU A 136 8.24 -21.85 -20.69
C LEU A 136 7.38 -22.34 -21.87
N GLU A 137 6.14 -21.83 -22.04
CA GLU A 137 5.20 -22.38 -23.04
C GLU A 137 4.58 -21.33 -23.98
N ASN A 138 5.30 -20.43 -24.50
CA ASN A 138 4.82 -19.47 -25.51
C ASN A 138 4.20 -18.17 -25.01
N ASN A 139 4.79 -17.13 -25.52
CA ASN A 139 4.38 -15.72 -25.53
C ASN A 139 4.65 -14.94 -24.25
N ASN A 140 5.36 -13.82 -24.43
CA ASN A 140 5.48 -12.66 -23.54
C ASN A 140 4.09 -12.05 -23.20
N GLU A 141 3.16 -12.85 -22.73
CA GLU A 141 1.82 -12.40 -22.45
C GLU A 141 1.81 -11.64 -21.11
N LEU A 142 1.48 -10.36 -21.19
CA LEU A 142 1.37 -9.49 -20.04
C LEU A 142 0.18 -9.95 -19.16
N LEU A 143 0.37 -9.93 -17.84
CA LEU A 143 -0.60 -10.43 -16.88
C LEU A 143 -1.78 -9.48 -16.66
N PRO A 144 -2.97 -9.98 -16.32
CA PRO A 144 -4.07 -9.15 -15.85
C PRO A 144 -3.66 -8.33 -14.63
N VAL A 145 -4.24 -7.13 -14.51
CA VAL A 145 -3.94 -6.19 -13.43
C VAL A 145 -5.18 -5.95 -12.59
N MET A 146 -5.06 -6.08 -11.28
CA MET A 146 -6.11 -5.74 -10.33
C MET A 146 -5.64 -4.59 -9.42
N VAL A 147 -6.41 -3.49 -9.41
CA VAL A 147 -6.08 -2.27 -8.65
C VAL A 147 -7.05 -2.13 -7.50
N TRP A 148 -6.54 -2.23 -6.28
CA TRP A 148 -7.30 -2.18 -5.04
C TRP A 148 -7.46 -0.75 -4.52
N ILE A 149 -8.69 -0.41 -4.18
CA ILE A 149 -9.08 0.84 -3.51
C ILE A 149 -9.65 0.46 -2.14
N HIS A 150 -8.95 0.83 -1.06
CA HIS A 150 -9.35 0.46 0.29
C HIS A 150 -10.61 1.18 0.76
N GLY A 151 -11.32 0.61 1.73
CA GLY A 151 -12.48 1.19 2.37
C GLY A 151 -12.12 2.11 3.54
N GLY A 152 -12.99 2.13 4.54
CA GLY A 152 -12.79 2.94 5.75
C GLY A 152 -13.51 4.30 5.72
N GLY A 153 -14.65 4.37 5.00
CA GLY A 153 -15.51 5.57 4.97
C GLY A 153 -14.86 6.82 4.41
N ASN A 154 -13.81 6.68 3.60
CA ASN A 154 -12.98 7.79 3.10
C ASN A 154 -12.37 8.66 4.22
N THR A 155 -12.31 8.15 5.43
CA THR A 155 -11.78 8.84 6.62
C THR A 155 -10.61 8.10 7.26
N THR A 156 -10.51 6.79 7.05
CA THR A 156 -9.46 5.90 7.57
C THR A 156 -9.15 4.82 6.53
N GLY A 157 -8.07 4.06 6.75
CA GLY A 157 -7.65 2.95 5.87
C GLY A 157 -6.26 3.15 5.29
N MET A 158 -5.68 2.06 4.84
CA MET A 158 -4.36 2.07 4.23
C MET A 158 -4.17 0.87 3.29
N PRO A 159 -3.30 0.98 2.28
CA PRO A 159 -3.07 -0.11 1.32
C PRO A 159 -2.39 -1.35 1.92
N SER A 160 -1.77 -1.25 3.08
CA SER A 160 -1.09 -2.35 3.78
C SER A 160 -2.03 -3.27 4.59
N GLU A 161 -3.33 -2.98 4.65
CA GLU A 161 -4.31 -3.83 5.35
C GLU A 161 -4.55 -5.18 4.68
N TYR A 162 -4.15 -5.32 3.41
CA TYR A 162 -4.37 -6.51 2.61
C TYR A 162 -3.04 -7.16 2.23
N ASN A 163 -3.00 -8.47 2.39
CA ASN A 163 -1.86 -9.31 2.03
C ASN A 163 -2.18 -10.09 0.75
N PRO A 164 -1.88 -9.54 -0.44
CA PRO A 164 -2.29 -10.12 -1.72
C PRO A 164 -1.38 -11.25 -2.22
N GLU A 165 -0.32 -11.61 -1.50
CA GLU A 165 0.75 -12.47 -1.99
C GLU A 165 0.26 -13.84 -2.48
N ILE A 166 -0.60 -14.47 -1.69
CA ILE A 166 -1.18 -15.78 -2.07
C ILE A 166 -2.04 -15.61 -3.31
N PHE A 167 -2.88 -14.58 -3.35
CA PHE A 167 -3.75 -14.27 -4.48
C PHE A 167 -2.95 -14.00 -5.76
N VAL A 168 -1.92 -13.15 -5.67
CA VAL A 168 -1.00 -12.85 -6.78
C VAL A 168 -0.37 -14.12 -7.35
N LYS A 169 0.12 -15.00 -6.45
CA LYS A 169 0.80 -16.24 -6.83
C LYS A 169 -0.16 -17.27 -7.42
N THR A 170 -1.37 -17.41 -6.84
CA THR A 170 -2.33 -18.43 -7.23
C THR A 170 -3.00 -18.08 -8.55
N GLU A 171 -3.44 -16.83 -8.69
CA GLU A 171 -4.20 -16.36 -9.87
C GLU A 171 -3.29 -15.83 -10.98
N ASN A 172 -1.98 -15.73 -10.76
CA ASN A 172 -0.99 -15.26 -11.73
C ASN A 172 -1.36 -13.88 -12.28
N ILE A 173 -1.57 -12.92 -11.41
CA ILE A 173 -1.97 -11.54 -11.72
C ILE A 173 -0.96 -10.53 -11.17
N ILE A 174 -1.02 -9.32 -11.66
CA ILE A 174 -0.42 -8.16 -10.99
C ILE A 174 -1.46 -7.54 -10.07
N PHE A 175 -1.10 -7.34 -8.81
CA PHE A 175 -1.92 -6.62 -7.84
C PHE A 175 -1.30 -5.26 -7.54
N VAL A 176 -2.14 -4.22 -7.49
CA VAL A 176 -1.73 -2.88 -7.10
C VAL A 176 -2.64 -2.39 -5.99
N SER A 177 -2.07 -1.80 -4.93
CA SER A 177 -2.82 -1.05 -3.91
C SER A 177 -2.32 0.38 -3.85
N MET A 178 -3.18 1.32 -3.48
CA MET A 178 -2.86 2.74 -3.45
C MET A 178 -3.36 3.41 -2.18
N SER A 179 -2.63 4.45 -1.74
CA SER A 179 -3.14 5.44 -0.79
C SER A 179 -3.84 6.57 -1.54
N TYR A 180 -4.77 7.22 -0.89
CA TYR A 180 -5.44 8.43 -1.36
C TYR A 180 -5.81 9.30 -0.15
N ARG A 181 -5.90 10.62 -0.33
CA ARG A 181 -6.21 11.54 0.76
C ARG A 181 -7.56 11.24 1.38
N LEU A 182 -7.62 11.31 2.70
CA LEU A 182 -8.77 10.93 3.53
C LEU A 182 -9.35 12.13 4.27
N GLY A 183 -10.59 11.99 4.74
CA GLY A 183 -11.26 12.96 5.59
C GLY A 183 -11.17 14.40 5.06
N PHE A 184 -10.79 15.32 5.90
CA PHE A 184 -10.67 16.75 5.54
C PHE A 184 -9.64 17.02 4.43
N PHE A 185 -8.61 16.22 4.30
CA PHE A 185 -7.57 16.43 3.28
C PHE A 185 -8.04 16.01 1.89
N GLY A 186 -8.92 15.00 1.80
CA GLY A 186 -9.42 14.46 0.54
C GLY A 186 -10.80 14.98 0.12
N TRP A 187 -11.64 15.39 1.08
CA TRP A 187 -13.08 15.56 0.82
C TRP A 187 -13.66 16.89 1.36
N LEU A 188 -12.81 17.84 1.76
CA LEU A 188 -13.27 19.15 2.25
C LEU A 188 -13.94 19.95 1.12
N SER A 189 -15.20 20.36 1.34
CA SER A 189 -15.89 21.33 0.51
C SER A 189 -15.98 22.68 1.24
N HIS A 190 -15.37 23.71 0.69
CA HIS A 190 -15.36 25.06 1.26
C HIS A 190 -15.54 26.11 0.14
N PRO A 191 -16.23 27.24 0.36
CA PRO A 191 -16.42 28.27 -0.67
C PRO A 191 -15.11 28.72 -1.34
N LEU A 192 -14.05 28.99 -0.56
CA LEU A 192 -12.75 29.38 -1.10
C LEU A 192 -12.08 28.32 -1.99
N ILE A 193 -12.41 27.04 -1.80
CA ILE A 193 -11.95 25.98 -2.69
C ILE A 193 -12.73 26.04 -4.00
N ARG A 194 -14.04 26.27 -3.93
CA ARG A 194 -14.91 26.36 -5.10
C ARG A 194 -14.66 27.58 -5.98
N GLU A 195 -14.08 28.64 -5.42
CA GLU A 195 -13.65 29.83 -6.17
C GLU A 195 -12.40 29.59 -7.02
N GLN A 196 -11.72 28.47 -6.82
CA GLN A 196 -10.58 28.09 -7.63
C GLN A 196 -11.04 27.62 -9.02
N SER A 197 -10.11 27.44 -9.94
CA SER A 197 -10.40 26.99 -11.30
C SER A 197 -10.11 25.52 -11.54
N GLY A 198 -10.78 24.93 -12.53
CA GLY A 198 -10.54 23.57 -12.99
C GLY A 198 -10.76 22.52 -11.89
N LEU A 199 -9.91 21.49 -11.85
CA LEU A 199 -10.05 20.40 -10.88
C LEU A 199 -9.81 20.82 -9.43
N ASN A 200 -9.14 21.95 -9.19
CA ASN A 200 -8.95 22.50 -7.84
C ASN A 200 -10.28 22.94 -7.19
N ALA A 201 -11.32 23.20 -7.98
CA ALA A 201 -12.65 23.54 -7.47
C ALA A 201 -13.50 22.32 -7.10
N SER A 202 -13.03 21.10 -7.36
CA SER A 202 -13.86 19.88 -7.27
C SER A 202 -14.20 19.46 -5.83
N SER A 203 -13.36 19.77 -4.85
CA SER A 203 -13.47 19.30 -3.46
C SER A 203 -13.44 17.76 -3.29
N ASN A 204 -13.12 17.01 -4.35
CA ASN A 204 -13.04 15.54 -4.37
C ASN A 204 -11.59 15.10 -4.59
N PHE A 205 -10.66 15.61 -3.78
CA PHE A 205 -9.24 15.41 -3.98
C PHE A 205 -8.82 13.96 -3.80
N GLY A 206 -9.45 13.22 -2.85
CA GLY A 206 -9.23 11.79 -2.68
C GLY A 206 -9.58 10.97 -3.92
N LEU A 207 -10.71 11.31 -4.59
CA LEU A 207 -11.09 10.67 -5.85
C LEU A 207 -10.12 11.03 -7.00
N LEU A 208 -9.66 12.29 -7.04
CA LEU A 208 -8.64 12.70 -8.02
C LEU A 208 -7.31 12.00 -7.80
N ASP A 209 -6.93 11.73 -6.54
CA ASP A 209 -5.73 10.95 -6.21
C ASP A 209 -5.84 9.53 -6.77
N GLN A 210 -7.01 8.89 -6.60
CA GLN A 210 -7.29 7.54 -7.13
C GLN A 210 -7.21 7.54 -8.67
N ILE A 211 -7.79 8.54 -9.33
CA ILE A 211 -7.69 8.69 -10.80
C ILE A 211 -6.23 8.81 -11.23
N MET A 212 -5.43 9.61 -10.54
CA MET A 212 -4.01 9.78 -10.85
C MET A 212 -3.21 8.49 -10.62
N ALA A 213 -3.52 7.75 -9.56
CA ALA A 213 -2.89 6.45 -9.30
C ALA A 213 -3.22 5.44 -10.41
N VAL A 214 -4.49 5.33 -10.82
CA VAL A 214 -4.88 4.44 -11.94
C VAL A 214 -4.25 4.89 -13.26
N GLN A 215 -4.14 6.20 -13.50
CA GLN A 215 -3.41 6.74 -14.66
C GLN A 215 -1.92 6.34 -14.62
N TRP A 216 -1.29 6.41 -13.44
CA TRP A 216 0.07 5.95 -13.26
C TRP A 216 0.20 4.46 -13.57
N VAL A 217 -0.73 3.63 -13.08
CA VAL A 217 -0.78 2.20 -13.38
C VAL A 217 -0.90 1.96 -14.88
N LYS A 218 -1.82 2.64 -15.56
CA LYS A 218 -2.03 2.54 -17.02
C LYS A 218 -0.74 2.80 -17.81
N ASN A 219 0.06 3.76 -17.37
CA ASN A 219 1.29 4.16 -18.06
C ASN A 219 2.48 3.23 -17.75
N ASN A 220 2.53 2.66 -16.53
CA ASN A 220 3.75 2.03 -16.02
C ASN A 220 3.67 0.51 -15.84
N ILE A 221 2.46 -0.06 -15.73
CA ILE A 221 2.32 -1.45 -15.26
C ILE A 221 2.96 -2.50 -16.18
N GLN A 222 3.16 -2.17 -17.45
CA GLN A 222 3.87 -3.03 -18.40
C GLN A 222 5.31 -3.34 -17.99
N PHE A 223 5.98 -2.39 -17.33
CA PHE A 223 7.35 -2.58 -16.83
C PHE A 223 7.40 -3.62 -15.70
N PHE A 224 6.28 -3.84 -15.01
CA PHE A 224 6.10 -4.83 -13.96
C PHE A 224 5.55 -6.17 -14.49
N GLY A 225 5.32 -6.28 -15.81
CA GLY A 225 4.75 -7.47 -16.46
C GLY A 225 3.23 -7.46 -16.55
N GLY A 226 2.56 -6.36 -16.22
CA GLY A 226 1.10 -6.21 -16.28
C GLY A 226 0.62 -5.67 -17.64
N ASN A 227 -0.58 -6.08 -18.05
CA ASN A 227 -1.22 -5.64 -19.27
C ASN A 227 -1.99 -4.33 -19.04
N PRO A 228 -1.54 -3.18 -19.58
CA PRO A 228 -2.23 -1.91 -19.42
C PRO A 228 -3.61 -1.86 -20.09
N ASN A 229 -3.94 -2.83 -20.92
CA ASN A 229 -5.25 -2.97 -21.57
C ASN A 229 -6.11 -4.07 -20.92
N ASN A 230 -5.74 -4.53 -19.72
CA ASN A 230 -6.50 -5.50 -18.95
C ASN A 230 -6.46 -5.13 -17.44
N ILE A 231 -6.89 -3.92 -17.11
CA ILE A 231 -6.94 -3.38 -15.77
C ILE A 231 -8.36 -3.52 -15.21
N THR A 232 -8.48 -4.11 -14.03
CA THR A 232 -9.70 -4.16 -13.23
C THR A 232 -9.49 -3.34 -11.97
N ILE A 233 -10.28 -2.30 -11.75
CA ILE A 233 -10.34 -1.61 -10.47
C ILE A 233 -11.34 -2.32 -9.55
N PHE A 234 -11.03 -2.43 -8.26
CA PHE A 234 -11.94 -3.02 -7.30
C PHE A 234 -11.73 -2.43 -5.91
N GLY A 235 -12.78 -2.45 -5.09
CA GLY A 235 -12.72 -1.88 -3.75
C GLY A 235 -13.90 -2.34 -2.90
N GLU A 236 -13.76 -2.19 -1.59
CA GLU A 236 -14.77 -2.60 -0.62
C GLU A 236 -15.26 -1.39 0.18
N SER A 237 -16.56 -1.42 0.59
CA SER A 237 -17.19 -0.36 1.38
C SER A 237 -17.07 1.01 0.68
N ALA A 238 -16.46 2.02 1.32
CA ALA A 238 -16.17 3.30 0.68
C ALA A 238 -15.32 3.16 -0.58
N GLY A 239 -14.33 2.24 -0.60
CA GLY A 239 -13.58 1.92 -1.82
C GLY A 239 -14.45 1.35 -2.93
N GLY A 240 -15.49 0.59 -2.58
CA GLY A 240 -16.51 0.13 -3.53
C GLY A 240 -17.38 1.28 -4.06
N GLN A 241 -17.69 2.28 -3.24
CA GLN A 241 -18.39 3.51 -3.67
C GLN A 241 -17.48 4.33 -4.61
N ASP A 242 -16.20 4.43 -4.29
CA ASP A 242 -15.21 5.13 -5.10
C ASP A 242 -15.04 4.45 -6.46
N VAL A 243 -15.07 3.11 -6.53
CA VAL A 243 -15.10 2.37 -7.79
C VAL A 243 -16.27 2.79 -8.67
N ILE A 244 -17.48 2.95 -8.09
CA ILE A 244 -18.65 3.42 -8.83
C ILE A 244 -18.45 4.87 -9.29
N ALA A 245 -17.89 5.73 -8.44
CA ALA A 245 -17.58 7.12 -8.78
C ALA A 245 -16.56 7.20 -9.93
N LEU A 246 -15.51 6.39 -9.90
CA LEU A 246 -14.52 6.27 -10.98
C LEU A 246 -15.16 5.77 -12.27
N TYR A 247 -16.01 4.74 -12.21
CA TYR A 247 -16.69 4.18 -13.36
C TYR A 247 -17.58 5.20 -14.08
N THR A 248 -18.20 6.11 -13.32
CA THR A 248 -19.07 7.16 -13.85
C THR A 248 -18.34 8.46 -14.20
N SER A 249 -17.07 8.60 -13.79
CA SER A 249 -16.28 9.81 -13.99
C SER A 249 -15.76 9.94 -15.43
N PRO A 250 -16.07 11.03 -16.16
CA PRO A 250 -15.55 11.26 -17.50
C PRO A 250 -14.02 11.31 -17.58
N ILE A 251 -13.35 11.80 -16.52
CA ILE A 251 -11.88 11.92 -16.49
C ILE A 251 -11.18 10.59 -16.21
N ALA A 252 -11.89 9.56 -15.75
CA ALA A 252 -11.38 8.20 -15.59
C ALA A 252 -11.60 7.32 -16.83
N LYS A 253 -12.26 7.86 -17.88
CA LYS A 253 -12.58 7.11 -19.09
C LYS A 253 -11.31 6.58 -19.77
N GLY A 254 -11.28 5.25 -20.01
CA GLY A 254 -10.19 4.57 -20.71
C GLY A 254 -8.99 4.20 -19.81
N LEU A 255 -9.07 4.43 -18.49
CA LEU A 255 -8.02 4.07 -17.55
C LEU A 255 -8.10 2.59 -17.13
N PHE A 256 -9.26 1.97 -17.22
CA PHE A 256 -9.50 0.57 -16.87
C PHE A 256 -10.60 -0.04 -17.73
N GLU A 257 -10.65 -1.34 -17.79
CA GLU A 257 -11.58 -2.13 -18.61
C GLU A 257 -12.72 -2.74 -17.79
N ARG A 258 -12.50 -2.95 -16.49
CA ARG A 258 -13.49 -3.60 -15.59
C ARG A 258 -13.49 -2.96 -14.22
N ALA A 259 -14.63 -3.08 -13.53
CA ALA A 259 -14.82 -2.56 -12.19
C ALA A 259 -15.60 -3.58 -11.34
N ILE A 260 -15.17 -3.77 -10.07
CA ILE A 260 -15.85 -4.61 -9.09
C ILE A 260 -16.07 -3.76 -7.83
N SER A 261 -17.32 -3.47 -7.51
CA SER A 261 -17.71 -2.78 -6.29
C SER A 261 -18.20 -3.81 -5.26
N GLN A 262 -17.48 -3.93 -4.16
CA GLN A 262 -17.82 -4.83 -3.06
C GLN A 262 -18.42 -4.00 -1.92
N SER A 263 -19.67 -4.30 -1.54
CA SER A 263 -20.38 -3.57 -0.49
C SER A 263 -20.46 -2.04 -0.72
N GLY A 264 -20.31 -1.60 -1.97
CA GLY A 264 -20.41 -0.20 -2.38
C GLY A 264 -21.87 0.15 -2.67
N GLY A 265 -22.50 0.91 -1.79
CA GLY A 265 -23.85 1.44 -2.02
C GLY A 265 -23.83 2.69 -2.89
N THR A 266 -24.89 2.91 -3.68
CA THR A 266 -25.12 4.17 -4.41
C THR A 266 -26.08 5.11 -3.67
N SER A 267 -26.66 4.66 -2.56
CA SER A 267 -27.57 5.47 -1.74
C SER A 267 -26.74 6.46 -0.90
N VAL A 268 -26.87 7.73 -1.22
CA VAL A 268 -26.50 8.83 -0.33
C VAL A 268 -27.61 8.91 0.71
N THR A 269 -27.33 8.51 1.96
CA THR A 269 -28.22 8.75 3.10
C THR A 269 -27.98 10.11 3.69
#